data_79e3d09f6d7949e4815a4678490df128
#
_entry.id   79e3d09f6d7949e4815a4678490df128
#
_cell.length_a   1.000
_cell.length_b   1.000
_cell.length_c   1.000
_cell.angle_alpha   90.00
_cell.angle_beta   90.00
_cell.angle_gamma   90.00
#
_symmetry.space_group_name_H-M   'P 1'
#
loop_
_entity.id
_entity.type
_entity.pdbx_description
1 polymer ?
#
loop_
_entity_poly.entity_id
_entity_poly.type
_entity_poly.pdbx_seq_one_letter_code
_entity_poly.pdbx_strand_id
1 'polypeptide(L)'
;WLKNLLSDDCYSAGESWTAASAQLLSTYTFDSDFSHIKTLYTNLYKVIYAANIVLQYVGDDSEVKLRARAEAKVFRAMSYIELISLSGTPPLVDHPLKANEYSQANGNTEALWALVNQDLTEAVNSGNLEEKTSLDNFTYRITKQFAQALLGKAYVFQKNYGAAVTVLDEVINSGKYDLYSDYENIQTTKGEANCESLFESNYVYDANNVTGIMSNMIWVYVHWRGDMLAFNEPTQIYSHGGWGFFNPTKESYDAFVEMGDTYRLNASIKTYRQMEDMGISLSNAIAYMPDNAGYFSWKYRVYEADVINYWWLRCPNNTRAMRYAEVLLLAAEASLQSGNASKAAGYVNKVRDRAQLPALGNVSMDDIKKEKRLELWMEGCRYQDLIRWGDAATVLAKRGQERPALYKDGRVSWDEQKNASAGFKSGKHELLPFPATEMNVNKNMTQNPGW
;
A
#
# COMPACT_ATOMS: atom_id res chain seq x y z
N TRP A 1 -4.16 -3.68 0.51
CA TRP A 1 -3.86 -5.01 1.08
C TRP A 1 -3.34 -5.98 0.01
N LEU A 2 -3.92 -5.99 -1.20
CA LEU A 2 -3.54 -6.89 -2.30
C LEU A 2 -2.03 -6.80 -2.62
N LYS A 3 -1.48 -5.60 -2.73
CA LYS A 3 -0.05 -5.39 -3.04
C LYS A 3 0.88 -5.92 -1.95
N ASN A 4 0.46 -5.94 -0.69
CA ASN A 4 1.25 -6.52 0.40
C ASN A 4 1.34 -8.05 0.27
N LEU A 5 0.25 -8.72 -0.11
CA LEU A 5 0.25 -10.17 -0.34
C LEU A 5 1.05 -10.60 -1.57
N LEU A 6 1.18 -9.72 -2.57
CA LEU A 6 2.05 -9.96 -3.72
C LEU A 6 3.53 -9.70 -3.42
N SER A 7 3.87 -9.13 -2.26
CA SER A 7 5.25 -8.89 -1.85
C SER A 7 5.83 -10.04 -1.04
N ASP A 8 7.07 -9.87 -0.59
CA ASP A 8 7.76 -10.78 0.33
C ASP A 8 7.52 -10.45 1.81
N ASP A 9 6.59 -9.56 2.13
CA ASP A 9 6.43 -9.04 3.49
C ASP A 9 5.48 -9.84 4.37
N CYS A 10 4.46 -10.52 3.80
CA CYS A 10 3.50 -11.26 4.61
C CYS A 10 2.93 -12.50 3.93
N TYR A 11 2.42 -13.43 4.77
CA TYR A 11 1.56 -14.54 4.37
C TYR A 11 0.10 -14.19 4.64
N SER A 12 -0.80 -14.75 3.84
CA SER A 12 -2.23 -14.75 4.15
C SER A 12 -2.54 -15.91 5.08
N ALA A 13 -3.15 -15.67 6.23
CA ALA A 13 -3.57 -16.75 7.12
C ALA A 13 -4.68 -17.60 6.52
N GLY A 14 -4.46 -18.84 6.41
CA GLY A 14 -5.03 -20.07 6.46
C GLY A 14 -6.40 -20.46 5.96
N GLU A 15 -7.05 -21.35 6.65
CA GLU A 15 -7.98 -22.37 6.18
C GLU A 15 -9.45 -21.94 6.00
N SER A 16 -9.80 -20.68 6.19
CA SER A 16 -11.18 -20.25 5.88
C SER A 16 -11.35 -19.99 4.37
N TRP A 17 -12.58 -20.15 3.87
CA TRP A 17 -12.90 -19.88 2.46
C TRP A 17 -12.50 -18.47 1.98
N THR A 18 -12.51 -17.47 2.87
CA THR A 18 -12.05 -16.11 2.59
C THR A 18 -10.54 -15.99 2.53
N ALA A 19 -9.82 -16.69 3.41
CA ALA A 19 -8.37 -16.71 3.41
C ALA A 19 -7.81 -17.53 2.24
N ALA A 20 -8.50 -18.58 1.80
CA ALA A 20 -8.10 -19.36 0.64
C ALA A 20 -7.97 -18.49 -0.62
N SER A 21 -8.85 -17.52 -0.82
CA SER A 21 -8.72 -16.59 -1.95
C SER A 21 -7.51 -15.67 -1.81
N ALA A 22 -7.24 -15.14 -0.62
CA ALA A 22 -6.09 -14.27 -0.39
C ALA A 22 -4.75 -15.01 -0.51
N GLN A 23 -4.71 -16.31 -0.18
CA GLN A 23 -3.54 -17.17 -0.39
C GLN A 23 -3.10 -17.25 -1.85
N LEU A 24 -4.04 -17.23 -2.80
CA LEU A 24 -3.70 -17.27 -4.22
C LEU A 24 -2.76 -16.12 -4.61
N LEU A 25 -2.90 -14.95 -3.99
CA LEU A 25 -1.99 -13.82 -4.20
C LEU A 25 -0.59 -14.10 -3.65
N SER A 26 -0.48 -14.54 -2.40
CA SER A 26 0.81 -14.78 -1.76
C SER A 26 1.56 -15.99 -2.33
N THR A 27 0.86 -16.89 -3.03
CA THR A 27 1.42 -18.05 -3.70
C THR A 27 1.59 -17.90 -5.22
N TYR A 28 1.10 -16.79 -5.80
CA TYR A 28 1.11 -16.57 -7.24
C TYR A 28 0.40 -17.65 -8.07
N THR A 29 -0.71 -18.18 -7.52
CA THR A 29 -1.52 -19.24 -8.17
C THR A 29 -2.89 -18.72 -8.61
N PHE A 30 -3.13 -17.41 -8.60
CA PHE A 30 -4.31 -16.76 -9.13
C PHE A 30 -4.34 -16.73 -10.67
N ASP A 31 -5.51 -16.48 -11.24
CA ASP A 31 -5.74 -16.35 -12.68
C ASP A 31 -6.50 -15.04 -13.02
N SER A 32 -6.89 -14.88 -14.28
CA SER A 32 -7.61 -13.70 -14.76
C SER A 32 -9.07 -13.61 -14.29
N ASP A 33 -9.64 -14.69 -13.74
CA ASP A 33 -10.97 -14.69 -13.13
C ASP A 33 -10.96 -14.28 -11.66
N PHE A 34 -9.77 -14.04 -11.09
CA PHE A 34 -9.61 -13.75 -9.68
C PHE A 34 -10.35 -12.48 -9.25
N SER A 35 -11.34 -12.66 -8.37
CA SER A 35 -12.33 -11.62 -8.02
C SER A 35 -11.72 -10.34 -7.43
N HIS A 36 -10.62 -10.43 -6.67
CA HIS A 36 -9.99 -9.26 -6.06
C HIS A 36 -9.27 -8.38 -7.09
N ILE A 37 -8.64 -8.97 -8.11
CA ILE A 37 -8.03 -8.22 -9.23
C ILE A 37 -9.14 -7.53 -10.04
N LYS A 38 -10.21 -8.27 -10.35
CA LYS A 38 -11.39 -7.70 -11.01
C LYS A 38 -11.97 -6.53 -10.24
N THR A 39 -12.12 -6.66 -8.92
CA THR A 39 -12.67 -5.60 -8.05
C THR A 39 -11.75 -4.38 -8.05
N LEU A 40 -10.44 -4.56 -7.93
CA LEU A 40 -9.47 -3.47 -8.00
C LEU A 40 -9.56 -2.73 -9.33
N TYR A 41 -9.46 -3.45 -10.44
CA TYR A 41 -9.57 -2.91 -11.80
C TYR A 41 -10.87 -2.10 -11.99
N THR A 42 -12.00 -2.71 -11.65
CA THR A 42 -13.31 -2.08 -11.77
C THR A 42 -13.42 -0.81 -10.91
N ASN A 43 -12.92 -0.82 -9.69
CA ASN A 43 -13.01 0.34 -8.82
C ASN A 43 -12.11 1.49 -9.28
N LEU A 44 -10.92 1.20 -9.80
CA LEU A 44 -10.05 2.24 -10.38
C LEU A 44 -10.73 2.90 -11.60
N TYR A 45 -11.35 2.12 -12.49
CA TYR A 45 -12.12 2.70 -13.59
C TYR A 45 -13.38 3.45 -13.17
N LYS A 46 -14.04 3.07 -12.06
CA LYS A 46 -15.13 3.88 -11.49
C LYS A 46 -14.66 5.26 -11.04
N VAL A 47 -13.46 5.35 -10.45
CA VAL A 47 -12.86 6.64 -10.07
C VAL A 47 -12.52 7.46 -11.33
N ILE A 48 -11.91 6.85 -12.34
CA ILE A 48 -11.62 7.48 -13.63
C ILE A 48 -12.90 8.00 -14.27
N TYR A 49 -13.96 7.19 -14.32
CA TYR A 49 -15.25 7.59 -14.87
C TYR A 49 -15.85 8.79 -14.11
N ALA A 50 -15.85 8.76 -12.78
CA ALA A 50 -16.35 9.86 -11.96
C ALA A 50 -15.54 11.15 -12.19
N ALA A 51 -14.22 11.04 -12.29
CA ALA A 51 -13.35 12.16 -12.61
C ALA A 51 -13.66 12.74 -14.00
N ASN A 52 -13.83 11.88 -15.01
CA ASN A 52 -14.20 12.30 -16.37
C ASN A 52 -15.57 13.04 -16.42
N ILE A 53 -16.56 12.57 -15.64
CA ILE A 53 -17.85 13.26 -15.50
C ILE A 53 -17.66 14.65 -14.90
N VAL A 54 -16.87 14.78 -13.84
CA VAL A 54 -16.57 16.11 -13.24
C VAL A 54 -15.89 17.00 -14.27
N LEU A 55 -14.87 16.52 -14.95
CA LEU A 55 -14.11 17.31 -15.92
C LEU A 55 -14.93 17.76 -17.13
N GLN A 56 -15.93 16.96 -17.53
CA GLN A 56 -16.77 17.29 -18.68
C GLN A 56 -17.96 18.19 -18.32
N TYR A 57 -18.62 17.96 -17.18
CA TYR A 57 -19.92 18.60 -16.89
C TYR A 57 -19.87 19.65 -15.77
N VAL A 58 -18.85 19.66 -14.93
CA VAL A 58 -18.69 20.71 -13.92
C VAL A 58 -18.02 21.91 -14.56
N GLY A 59 -18.71 23.07 -14.54
CA GLY A 59 -18.16 24.34 -15.06
C GLY A 59 -16.97 24.85 -14.28
N ASP A 60 -16.52 26.05 -14.61
CA ASP A 60 -15.37 26.73 -14.01
C ASP A 60 -15.71 28.11 -13.43
N ASP A 61 -17.02 28.36 -13.22
CA ASP A 61 -17.59 29.63 -12.83
C ASP A 61 -17.60 29.88 -11.29
N SER A 62 -16.97 29.04 -10.52
CA SER A 62 -16.77 29.23 -9.07
C SER A 62 -15.54 28.50 -8.54
N GLU A 63 -14.96 29.00 -7.43
CA GLU A 63 -13.81 28.38 -6.75
C GLU A 63 -14.07 26.91 -6.36
N VAL A 64 -15.29 26.59 -5.89
CA VAL A 64 -15.68 25.23 -5.52
C VAL A 64 -15.62 24.29 -6.75
N LYS A 65 -16.11 24.77 -7.91
CA LYS A 65 -16.09 23.98 -9.15
C LYS A 65 -14.65 23.83 -9.68
N LEU A 66 -13.87 24.89 -9.67
CA LEU A 66 -12.46 24.86 -10.07
C LEU A 66 -11.66 23.87 -9.19
N ARG A 67 -11.89 23.90 -7.87
CA ARG A 67 -11.28 22.93 -6.94
C ARG A 67 -11.73 21.50 -7.25
N ALA A 68 -13.02 21.27 -7.43
CA ALA A 68 -13.52 19.93 -7.77
C ALA A 68 -12.89 19.37 -9.06
N ARG A 69 -12.68 20.21 -10.07
CA ARG A 69 -11.99 19.84 -11.32
C ARG A 69 -10.50 19.51 -11.08
N ALA A 70 -9.80 20.29 -10.25
CA ALA A 70 -8.41 20.03 -9.90
C ALA A 70 -8.27 18.71 -9.12
N GLU A 71 -9.11 18.47 -8.13
CA GLU A 71 -9.13 17.21 -7.38
C GLU A 71 -9.48 16.00 -8.26
N ALA A 72 -10.43 16.15 -9.19
CA ALA A 72 -10.80 15.10 -10.14
C ALA A 72 -9.60 14.66 -11.00
N LYS A 73 -8.76 15.60 -11.45
CA LYS A 73 -7.52 15.29 -12.17
C LYS A 73 -6.57 14.47 -11.30
N VAL A 74 -6.39 14.86 -10.03
CA VAL A 74 -5.51 14.11 -9.10
C VAL A 74 -6.02 12.70 -8.89
N PHE A 75 -7.32 12.49 -8.67
CA PHE A 75 -7.91 11.16 -8.52
C PHE A 75 -7.79 10.31 -9.78
N ARG A 76 -7.97 10.92 -10.97
CA ARG A 76 -7.79 10.22 -12.24
C ARG A 76 -6.34 9.78 -12.42
N ALA A 77 -5.40 10.67 -12.19
CA ALA A 77 -3.97 10.38 -12.27
C ALA A 77 -3.54 9.30 -11.26
N MET A 78 -4.01 9.38 -10.00
CA MET A 78 -3.73 8.36 -8.98
C MET A 78 -4.23 6.98 -9.42
N SER A 79 -5.43 6.92 -10.00
CA SER A 79 -6.00 5.66 -10.50
C SER A 79 -5.18 5.09 -11.68
N TYR A 80 -4.71 5.95 -12.59
CA TYR A 80 -3.85 5.51 -13.69
C TYR A 80 -2.47 5.10 -13.23
N ILE A 81 -1.86 5.75 -12.24
CA ILE A 81 -0.58 5.29 -11.64
C ILE A 81 -0.71 3.84 -11.15
N GLU A 82 -1.79 3.52 -10.44
CA GLU A 82 -2.04 2.15 -9.98
C GLU A 82 -2.29 1.18 -11.15
N LEU A 83 -3.12 1.53 -12.11
CA LEU A 83 -3.40 0.67 -13.27
C LEU A 83 -2.16 0.41 -14.11
N ILE A 84 -1.37 1.45 -14.43
CA ILE A 84 -0.16 1.31 -15.24
C ILE A 84 0.87 0.45 -14.51
N SER A 85 1.13 0.73 -13.24
CA SER A 85 2.14 0.01 -12.47
C SER A 85 1.77 -1.44 -12.17
N LEU A 86 0.47 -1.79 -12.17
CA LEU A 86 0.01 -3.15 -11.91
C LEU A 86 -0.33 -3.93 -13.18
N SER A 87 -0.85 -3.28 -14.23
CA SER A 87 -1.37 -3.96 -15.43
C SER A 87 -0.74 -3.47 -16.74
N GLY A 88 0.24 -2.57 -16.69
CA GLY A 88 1.01 -2.11 -17.84
C GLY A 88 0.26 -1.16 -18.77
N THR A 89 -0.55 -1.70 -19.67
CA THR A 89 -1.22 -0.94 -20.73
C THR A 89 -2.74 -0.98 -20.64
N PRO A 90 -3.35 -0.52 -19.51
CA PRO A 90 -4.81 -0.45 -19.40
C PRO A 90 -5.39 0.49 -20.46
N PRO A 91 -6.65 0.33 -20.90
CA PRO A 91 -7.31 1.28 -21.80
C PRO A 91 -7.23 2.73 -21.31
N LEU A 92 -6.89 3.64 -22.23
CA LEU A 92 -6.85 5.07 -21.90
C LEU A 92 -8.26 5.66 -22.11
N VAL A 93 -8.87 6.13 -21.02
CA VAL A 93 -10.23 6.71 -21.00
C VAL A 93 -10.14 8.09 -20.33
N ASP A 94 -10.10 9.14 -21.11
CA ASP A 94 -9.90 10.52 -20.67
C ASP A 94 -11.20 11.37 -20.67
N HIS A 95 -12.32 10.77 -21.13
CA HIS A 95 -13.65 11.38 -21.18
C HIS A 95 -14.73 10.31 -20.91
N PRO A 96 -15.99 10.70 -20.61
CA PRO A 96 -17.11 9.77 -20.54
C PRO A 96 -17.38 9.15 -21.90
N LEU A 97 -17.24 7.82 -21.99
CA LEU A 97 -17.38 7.08 -23.25
C LEU A 97 -18.84 7.06 -23.74
N LYS A 98 -19.04 7.17 -25.05
CA LYS A 98 -20.31 6.90 -25.74
C LYS A 98 -20.41 5.39 -26.03
N ALA A 99 -21.62 4.94 -26.40
CA ALA A 99 -21.88 3.52 -26.62
C ALA A 99 -20.98 2.87 -27.70
N ASN A 100 -20.59 3.63 -28.73
CA ASN A 100 -19.68 3.17 -29.76
C ASN A 100 -18.19 3.20 -29.38
N GLU A 101 -17.87 3.68 -28.18
CA GLU A 101 -16.51 3.81 -27.65
C GLU A 101 -16.20 2.82 -26.53
N TYR A 102 -17.14 1.96 -26.13
CA TYR A 102 -16.95 1.06 -24.97
C TYR A 102 -15.87 0.01 -25.16
N SER A 103 -15.54 -0.37 -26.40
CA SER A 103 -14.51 -1.37 -26.69
C SER A 103 -13.17 -0.70 -27.00
N GLN A 104 -12.51 -0.16 -25.99
CA GLN A 104 -11.20 0.47 -26.10
C GLN A 104 -10.10 -0.59 -26.19
N ALA A 105 -9.09 -0.36 -27.05
CA ALA A 105 -7.88 -1.18 -27.07
C ALA A 105 -6.97 -0.86 -25.85
N ASN A 106 -5.95 -1.68 -25.66
CA ASN A 106 -4.87 -1.38 -24.72
C ASN A 106 -4.30 0.01 -24.99
N GLY A 107 -4.04 0.76 -23.93
CA GLY A 107 -3.42 2.08 -24.01
C GLY A 107 -1.96 1.98 -24.44
N ASN A 108 -1.46 3.08 -25.00
CA ASN A 108 -0.03 3.26 -25.22
C ASN A 108 0.63 3.76 -23.94
N THR A 109 1.76 3.20 -23.55
CA THR A 109 2.45 3.52 -22.29
C THR A 109 2.82 4.99 -22.18
N GLU A 110 3.33 5.59 -23.28
CA GLU A 110 3.70 7.00 -23.32
C GLU A 110 2.48 7.91 -23.17
N ALA A 111 1.37 7.59 -23.84
CA ALA A 111 0.13 8.34 -23.75
C ALA A 111 -0.52 8.24 -22.35
N LEU A 112 -0.47 7.07 -21.73
CA LEU A 112 -0.96 6.85 -20.37
C LEU A 112 -0.18 7.71 -19.36
N TRP A 113 1.14 7.68 -19.41
CA TRP A 113 1.97 8.52 -18.54
C TRP A 113 1.85 10.00 -18.88
N ALA A 114 1.68 10.36 -20.16
CA ALA A 114 1.42 11.75 -20.55
C ALA A 114 0.14 12.30 -19.90
N LEU A 115 -0.96 11.51 -19.90
CA LEU A 115 -2.20 11.90 -19.23
C LEU A 115 -2.00 12.08 -17.71
N VAL A 116 -1.30 11.15 -17.05
CA VAL A 116 -0.97 11.27 -15.62
C VAL A 116 -0.19 12.55 -15.33
N ASN A 117 0.87 12.79 -16.09
CA ASN A 117 1.74 13.95 -15.91
C ASN A 117 0.99 15.27 -16.18
N GLN A 118 0.16 15.29 -17.23
CA GLN A 118 -0.67 16.43 -17.57
C GLN A 118 -1.66 16.75 -16.45
N ASP A 119 -2.44 15.76 -16.01
CA ASP A 119 -3.45 15.95 -14.96
C ASP A 119 -2.84 16.49 -13.68
N LEU A 120 -1.73 15.92 -13.22
CA LEU A 120 -1.07 16.35 -12.00
C LEU A 120 -0.43 17.73 -12.15
N THR A 121 0.23 17.99 -13.28
CA THR A 121 0.84 19.32 -13.56
C THR A 121 -0.22 20.41 -13.63
N GLU A 122 -1.31 20.17 -14.34
CA GLU A 122 -2.41 21.13 -14.45
C GLU A 122 -3.09 21.37 -13.09
N ALA A 123 -3.28 20.31 -12.28
CA ALA A 123 -3.85 20.43 -10.94
C ALA A 123 -2.94 21.25 -10.01
N VAL A 124 -1.63 20.97 -10.00
CA VAL A 124 -0.63 21.71 -9.19
C VAL A 124 -0.57 23.17 -9.58
N ASN A 125 -0.58 23.46 -10.89
CA ASN A 125 -0.44 24.83 -11.41
C ASN A 125 -1.75 25.63 -11.42
N SER A 126 -2.89 24.98 -11.17
CA SER A 126 -4.21 25.65 -11.22
C SER A 126 -4.42 26.69 -10.13
N GLY A 127 -3.70 26.59 -9.01
CA GLY A 127 -3.93 27.40 -7.82
C GLY A 127 -5.24 27.10 -7.08
N ASN A 128 -5.95 26.01 -7.47
CA ASN A 128 -7.28 25.69 -6.92
C ASN A 128 -7.26 24.54 -5.89
N LEU A 129 -6.13 23.84 -5.74
CA LEU A 129 -5.98 22.87 -4.66
C LEU A 129 -5.68 23.56 -3.34
N GLU A 130 -6.16 22.99 -2.25
CA GLU A 130 -5.77 23.45 -0.93
C GLU A 130 -4.27 23.28 -0.72
N GLU A 131 -3.68 24.13 0.11
CA GLU A 131 -2.30 23.99 0.55
C GLU A 131 -2.28 23.77 2.07
N LYS A 132 -1.48 22.79 2.51
CA LYS A 132 -1.18 22.65 3.94
C LYS A 132 -0.43 23.90 4.40
N THR A 133 -0.86 24.49 5.51
CA THR A 133 -0.34 25.79 5.96
C THR A 133 0.75 25.66 7.02
N SER A 134 0.71 24.59 7.84
CA SER A 134 1.68 24.33 8.90
C SER A 134 1.77 22.82 9.18
N LEU A 135 2.71 22.39 10.02
CA LEU A 135 2.87 21.00 10.44
C LEU A 135 1.62 20.44 11.12
N ASP A 136 0.94 21.27 11.91
CA ASP A 136 -0.21 20.85 12.72
C ASP A 136 -1.56 21.00 11.98
N ASN A 137 -1.54 21.55 10.78
CA ASN A 137 -2.75 21.73 9.98
C ASN A 137 -2.91 20.56 9.02
N PHE A 138 -3.85 19.66 9.28
CA PHE A 138 -4.25 18.59 8.37
C PHE A 138 -5.57 18.96 7.69
N THR A 139 -5.69 18.63 6.42
CA THR A 139 -6.93 18.72 5.66
C THR A 139 -7.27 17.38 5.05
N TYR A 140 -8.54 17.01 5.05
CA TYR A 140 -9.05 15.82 4.39
C TYR A 140 -9.28 16.00 2.87
N ARG A 141 -8.92 17.18 2.35
CA ARG A 141 -8.98 17.47 0.91
C ARG A 141 -7.66 17.10 0.24
N ILE A 142 -7.70 17.01 -1.08
CA ILE A 142 -6.48 16.89 -1.88
C ILE A 142 -5.70 18.21 -1.79
N THR A 143 -4.46 18.13 -1.31
CA THR A 143 -3.56 19.27 -1.25
C THR A 143 -2.68 19.35 -2.49
N LYS A 144 -2.19 20.56 -2.78
CA LYS A 144 -1.17 20.79 -3.82
C LYS A 144 0.08 19.92 -3.58
N GLN A 145 0.52 19.84 -2.33
CA GLN A 145 1.69 19.05 -1.95
C GLN A 145 1.48 17.55 -2.17
N PHE A 146 0.27 17.02 -1.95
CA PHE A 146 -0.04 15.63 -2.29
C PHE A 146 -0.02 15.40 -3.81
N ALA A 147 -0.56 16.33 -4.60
CA ALA A 147 -0.50 16.26 -6.06
C ALA A 147 0.96 16.31 -6.58
N GLN A 148 1.80 17.18 -5.99
CA GLN A 148 3.24 17.26 -6.29
C GLN A 148 3.96 15.95 -5.92
N ALA A 149 3.65 15.35 -4.76
CA ALA A 149 4.24 14.08 -4.34
C ALA A 149 3.85 12.93 -5.28
N LEU A 150 2.60 12.89 -5.73
CA LEU A 150 2.15 11.92 -6.75
C LEU A 150 2.84 12.13 -8.10
N LEU A 151 3.04 13.39 -8.53
CA LEU A 151 3.78 13.71 -9.76
C LEU A 151 5.24 13.24 -9.64
N GLY A 152 5.88 13.49 -8.50
CA GLY A 152 7.22 12.98 -8.21
C GLY A 152 7.30 11.46 -8.26
N LYS A 153 6.32 10.76 -7.66
CA LYS A 153 6.20 9.30 -7.72
C LYS A 153 6.04 8.82 -9.17
N ALA A 154 5.18 9.47 -9.96
CA ALA A 154 4.99 9.15 -11.38
C ALA A 154 6.29 9.32 -12.17
N TYR A 155 7.05 10.38 -11.93
CA TYR A 155 8.35 10.59 -12.59
C TYR A 155 9.40 9.55 -12.17
N VAL A 156 9.44 9.14 -10.89
CA VAL A 156 10.33 8.04 -10.44
C VAL A 156 9.97 6.74 -11.18
N PHE A 157 8.68 6.43 -11.33
CA PHE A 157 8.21 5.22 -12.01
C PHE A 157 8.57 5.25 -13.52
N GLN A 158 8.60 6.44 -14.12
CA GLN A 158 9.05 6.67 -15.50
C GLN A 158 10.57 6.79 -15.62
N LYS A 159 11.34 6.71 -14.53
CA LYS A 159 12.79 6.95 -14.46
C LYS A 159 13.20 8.37 -14.90
N ASN A 160 12.28 9.32 -14.87
CA ASN A 160 12.54 10.74 -15.09
C ASN A 160 13.01 11.39 -13.78
N TYR A 161 14.19 10.99 -13.33
CA TYR A 161 14.68 11.32 -12.00
C TYR A 161 14.93 12.83 -11.80
N GLY A 162 15.39 13.54 -12.83
CA GLY A 162 15.60 14.98 -12.74
C GLY A 162 14.32 15.76 -12.47
N ALA A 163 13.23 15.43 -13.17
CA ALA A 163 11.92 16.03 -12.92
C ALA A 163 11.35 15.61 -11.54
N ALA A 164 11.57 14.34 -11.15
CA ALA A 164 11.18 13.86 -9.84
C ALA A 164 11.84 14.63 -8.70
N VAL A 165 13.17 14.86 -8.77
CA VAL A 165 13.89 15.66 -7.76
C VAL A 165 13.29 17.04 -7.65
N THR A 166 13.01 17.72 -8.77
CA THR A 166 12.49 19.09 -8.78
C THR A 166 11.17 19.19 -7.99
N VAL A 167 10.20 18.34 -8.34
CA VAL A 167 8.86 18.45 -7.75
C VAL A 167 8.80 17.90 -6.31
N LEU A 168 9.59 16.85 -5.98
CA LEU A 168 9.65 16.33 -4.61
C LEU A 168 10.36 17.32 -3.66
N ASP A 169 11.39 18.03 -4.15
CA ASP A 169 12.05 19.09 -3.40
C ASP A 169 11.09 20.23 -3.04
N GLU A 170 10.16 20.57 -3.91
CA GLU A 170 9.15 21.59 -3.59
C GLU A 170 8.31 21.18 -2.36
N VAL A 171 7.92 19.90 -2.28
CA VAL A 171 7.20 19.37 -1.11
C VAL A 171 8.09 19.41 0.13
N ILE A 172 9.33 18.95 0.03
CA ILE A 172 10.28 18.88 1.15
C ILE A 172 10.62 20.28 1.66
N ASN A 173 10.97 21.20 0.75
CA ASN A 173 11.38 22.55 1.09
C ASN A 173 10.20 23.45 1.53
N SER A 174 8.96 23.00 1.36
CA SER A 174 7.79 23.72 1.88
C SER A 174 7.82 23.86 3.41
N GLY A 175 8.51 22.95 4.11
CA GLY A 175 8.58 22.90 5.58
C GLY A 175 7.23 22.61 6.25
N LYS A 176 6.25 22.13 5.47
CA LYS A 176 4.87 21.90 5.95
C LYS A 176 4.62 20.44 6.33
N TYR A 177 5.61 19.59 6.16
CA TYR A 177 5.58 18.17 6.53
C TYR A 177 6.85 17.81 7.28
N ASP A 178 6.74 16.88 8.20
CA ASP A 178 7.88 16.27 8.89
C ASP A 178 7.55 14.83 9.24
N LEU A 179 8.57 14.06 9.63
CA LEU A 179 8.39 12.70 10.10
C LEU A 179 7.69 12.68 11.46
N TYR A 180 6.64 11.89 11.57
CA TYR A 180 5.92 11.73 12.84
C TYR A 180 6.79 10.95 13.83
N SER A 181 7.01 11.52 15.00
CA SER A 181 7.94 10.98 15.99
C SER A 181 7.47 9.66 16.62
N ASP A 182 6.15 9.46 16.76
CA ASP A 182 5.57 8.24 17.30
C ASP A 182 5.30 7.21 16.19
N TYR A 183 6.38 6.60 15.68
CA TYR A 183 6.28 5.58 14.65
C TYR A 183 5.43 4.36 15.08
N GLU A 184 5.41 4.05 16.37
CA GLU A 184 4.62 2.92 16.89
C GLU A 184 3.13 3.07 16.57
N ASN A 185 2.64 4.29 16.53
CA ASN A 185 1.23 4.58 16.25
C ASN A 185 0.96 5.04 14.82
N ILE A 186 1.94 5.01 13.93
CA ILE A 186 1.85 5.57 12.57
C ILE A 186 0.66 5.03 11.75
N GLN A 187 0.21 3.80 12.00
CA GLN A 187 -0.90 3.15 11.30
C GLN A 187 -2.11 2.88 12.22
N THR A 188 -2.19 3.48 13.40
CA THR A 188 -3.34 3.40 14.31
C THR A 188 -4.15 4.69 14.29
N THR A 189 -5.31 4.69 14.95
CA THR A 189 -6.14 5.91 15.15
C THR A 189 -5.38 7.03 15.83
N LYS A 190 -4.41 6.73 16.71
CA LYS A 190 -3.59 7.73 17.40
C LYS A 190 -2.63 8.47 16.47
N GLY A 191 -2.30 7.89 15.33
CA GLY A 191 -1.42 8.47 14.33
C GLY A 191 -2.14 9.11 13.15
N GLU A 192 -3.45 9.36 13.24
CA GLU A 192 -4.20 10.02 12.18
C GLU A 192 -3.90 11.51 12.07
N ALA A 193 -4.05 12.05 10.86
CA ALA A 193 -3.98 13.48 10.58
C ALA A 193 -2.70 14.16 11.12
N ASN A 194 -1.60 13.43 11.22
CA ASN A 194 -0.34 13.92 11.78
C ASN A 194 0.49 14.75 10.77
N CYS A 195 1.64 15.26 11.22
CA CYS A 195 2.53 16.09 10.39
C CYS A 195 3.10 15.36 9.17
N GLU A 196 3.11 14.02 9.17
CA GLU A 196 3.65 13.19 8.09
C GLU A 196 2.60 12.85 7.02
N SER A 197 1.31 12.97 7.32
CA SER A 197 0.23 12.57 6.43
C SER A 197 0.04 13.55 5.26
N LEU A 198 0.24 13.09 4.02
CA LEU A 198 -0.04 13.86 2.83
C LEU A 198 -1.50 13.76 2.41
N PHE A 199 -2.06 12.55 2.45
CA PHE A 199 -3.48 12.30 2.20
C PHE A 199 -3.94 11.03 2.90
N GLU A 200 -5.09 11.12 3.55
CA GLU A 200 -5.76 10.00 4.20
C GLU A 200 -7.21 9.88 3.71
N SER A 201 -7.64 8.65 3.46
CA SER A 201 -9.07 8.36 3.34
C SER A 201 -9.67 8.37 4.74
N ASN A 202 -10.55 9.33 4.97
CA ASN A 202 -11.15 9.54 6.29
C ASN A 202 -12.34 8.63 6.52
N TYR A 203 -12.35 7.96 7.68
CA TYR A 203 -13.46 7.17 8.19
C TYR A 203 -13.92 7.76 9.51
N VAL A 204 -15.21 7.75 9.76
CA VAL A 204 -15.78 8.34 10.97
C VAL A 204 -16.67 7.33 11.70
N TYR A 205 -16.71 7.47 13.00
CA TYR A 205 -17.70 6.77 13.83
C TYR A 205 -19.08 7.40 13.64
N ASP A 206 -20.05 6.60 13.23
CA ASP A 206 -21.46 6.96 13.21
C ASP A 206 -22.27 5.90 13.96
N ALA A 207 -22.68 6.21 15.17
CA ALA A 207 -23.46 5.33 16.02
C ALA A 207 -24.82 4.95 15.40
N ASN A 208 -25.36 5.77 14.49
CA ASN A 208 -26.62 5.54 13.81
C ASN A 208 -26.47 4.71 12.53
N ASN A 209 -25.22 4.56 12.03
CA ASN A 209 -24.92 3.87 10.78
C ASN A 209 -23.72 2.93 10.92
N VAL A 210 -23.75 2.09 11.95
CA VAL A 210 -22.66 1.13 12.27
C VAL A 210 -22.41 0.08 11.17
N THR A 211 -23.32 -0.07 10.22
CA THR A 211 -23.18 -0.99 9.07
C THR A 211 -22.84 -0.26 7.78
N GLY A 212 -22.80 1.07 7.80
CA GLY A 212 -22.57 1.90 6.62
C GLY A 212 -21.15 1.88 6.10
N ILE A 213 -20.96 2.56 4.98
CA ILE A 213 -19.68 2.67 4.26
C ILE A 213 -18.65 3.56 4.94
N MET A 214 -19.01 4.20 6.05
CA MET A 214 -18.16 5.16 6.76
C MET A 214 -17.10 4.50 7.65
N SER A 215 -17.18 3.20 7.89
CA SER A 215 -16.18 2.45 8.65
C SER A 215 -15.24 1.68 7.73
N ASN A 216 -13.96 1.65 8.11
CA ASN A 216 -12.93 0.97 7.35
C ASN A 216 -12.95 -0.54 7.63
N MET A 217 -13.25 -1.34 6.60
CA MET A 217 -13.25 -2.80 6.71
C MET A 217 -11.87 -3.44 6.48
N ILE A 218 -10.87 -2.68 6.04
CA ILE A 218 -9.55 -3.26 5.78
C ILE A 218 -8.95 -3.88 7.05
N TRP A 219 -9.30 -3.33 8.21
CA TRP A 219 -8.79 -3.77 9.50
C TRP A 219 -9.22 -5.19 9.86
N VAL A 220 -10.38 -5.66 9.36
CA VAL A 220 -10.76 -7.07 9.54
C VAL A 220 -9.83 -8.00 8.77
N TYR A 221 -9.32 -7.58 7.62
CA TYR A 221 -8.38 -8.38 6.83
C TYR A 221 -7.01 -8.45 7.48
N VAL A 222 -6.52 -7.35 8.02
CA VAL A 222 -5.13 -7.23 8.47
C VAL A 222 -4.92 -7.58 9.94
N HIS A 223 -5.96 -7.52 10.77
CA HIS A 223 -5.87 -7.89 12.17
C HIS A 223 -5.77 -9.41 12.37
N TRP A 224 -5.27 -9.84 13.52
CA TRP A 224 -4.98 -11.25 13.80
C TRP A 224 -6.21 -12.15 13.77
N ARG A 225 -5.99 -13.43 13.55
CA ARG A 225 -7.00 -14.47 13.68
C ARG A 225 -7.40 -14.64 15.16
N GLY A 226 -8.33 -13.83 15.61
CA GLY A 226 -8.83 -13.88 16.99
C GLY A 226 -9.46 -15.23 17.37
N ASP A 227 -10.00 -15.98 16.42
CA ASP A 227 -10.51 -17.34 16.60
C ASP A 227 -9.40 -18.38 16.87
N MET A 228 -8.15 -18.09 16.50
CA MET A 228 -6.99 -18.94 16.73
C MET A 228 -6.16 -18.54 17.97
N LEU A 229 -6.50 -17.41 18.60
CA LEU A 229 -5.76 -16.90 19.76
C LEU A 229 -6.61 -16.98 21.04
N ALA A 230 -5.94 -17.16 22.16
CA ALA A 230 -6.47 -17.03 23.51
C ALA A 230 -5.85 -15.79 24.15
N PHE A 231 -6.68 -14.96 24.78
CA PHE A 231 -6.29 -13.76 25.49
C PHE A 231 -6.50 -14.04 26.97
N ASN A 232 -5.40 -14.30 27.68
CA ASN A 232 -5.43 -14.75 29.08
C ASN A 232 -5.48 -13.60 30.09
N GLU A 233 -5.12 -12.38 29.61
CA GLU A 233 -5.12 -11.17 30.40
C GLU A 233 -5.91 -10.06 29.69
N PRO A 234 -6.51 -9.11 30.43
CA PRO A 234 -7.13 -7.93 29.82
C PRO A 234 -6.12 -7.16 28.98
N THR A 235 -6.46 -6.89 27.73
CA THR A 235 -5.63 -6.13 26.82
C THR A 235 -6.39 -4.93 26.26
N GLN A 236 -5.68 -3.86 25.93
CA GLN A 236 -6.24 -2.72 25.19
C GLN A 236 -6.33 -2.99 23.69
N ILE A 237 -5.72 -4.08 23.22
CA ILE A 237 -5.73 -4.47 21.82
C ILE A 237 -6.96 -5.34 21.57
N TYR A 238 -7.66 -5.06 20.49
CA TYR A 238 -8.86 -5.82 20.12
C TYR A 238 -8.53 -7.31 19.92
N SER A 239 -9.32 -8.15 20.57
CA SER A 239 -9.06 -9.59 20.69
C SER A 239 -9.91 -10.47 19.76
N HIS A 240 -10.85 -9.90 18.99
CA HIS A 240 -11.82 -10.65 18.23
C HIS A 240 -11.86 -10.22 16.75
N GLY A 241 -12.27 -11.11 15.85
CA GLY A 241 -12.82 -10.79 14.55
C GLY A 241 -11.85 -10.55 13.39
N GLY A 242 -10.52 -10.56 13.58
CA GLY A 242 -9.57 -10.40 12.48
C GLY A 242 -9.42 -11.66 11.60
N TRP A 243 -9.07 -11.48 10.34
CA TRP A 243 -8.88 -12.57 9.37
C TRP A 243 -7.42 -12.95 9.15
N GLY A 244 -6.47 -12.16 9.66
CA GLY A 244 -5.05 -12.47 9.70
C GLY A 244 -4.37 -12.53 8.33
N PHE A 245 -4.74 -11.66 7.40
CA PHE A 245 -4.11 -11.67 6.07
C PHE A 245 -2.68 -11.15 6.06
N PHE A 246 -2.24 -10.51 7.15
CA PHE A 246 -0.92 -9.92 7.24
C PHE A 246 -0.07 -10.59 8.32
N ASN A 247 0.19 -11.89 8.15
CA ASN A 247 1.19 -12.58 8.97
C ASN A 247 2.59 -12.29 8.42
N PRO A 248 3.47 -11.60 9.18
CA PRO A 248 4.80 -11.27 8.71
C PRO A 248 5.61 -12.50 8.30
N THR A 249 6.41 -12.35 7.24
CA THR A 249 7.37 -13.38 6.86
C THR A 249 8.61 -13.33 7.75
N LYS A 250 9.36 -14.45 7.78
CA LYS A 250 10.68 -14.47 8.42
C LYS A 250 11.63 -13.48 7.76
N GLU A 251 11.59 -13.36 6.44
CA GLU A 251 12.41 -12.44 5.65
C GLU A 251 12.13 -10.97 6.00
N SER A 252 10.87 -10.65 6.36
CA SER A 252 10.53 -9.31 6.87
C SER A 252 11.16 -9.05 8.23
N TYR A 253 11.04 -10.00 9.15
CA TYR A 253 11.62 -9.89 10.49
C TYR A 253 13.15 -9.80 10.41
N ASP A 254 13.78 -10.70 9.65
CA ASP A 254 15.23 -10.73 9.49
C ASP A 254 15.77 -9.44 8.89
N ALA A 255 15.05 -8.80 7.96
CA ALA A 255 15.48 -7.53 7.36
C ALA A 255 15.61 -6.40 8.39
N PHE A 256 14.73 -6.34 9.39
CA PHE A 256 14.87 -5.40 10.51
C PHE A 256 16.07 -5.75 11.41
N VAL A 257 16.25 -7.04 11.71
CA VAL A 257 17.36 -7.53 12.55
C VAL A 257 18.71 -7.25 11.87
N GLU A 258 18.84 -7.54 10.59
CA GLU A 258 20.07 -7.30 9.80
C GLU A 258 20.43 -5.82 9.73
N MET A 259 19.41 -4.93 9.70
CA MET A 259 19.61 -3.49 9.73
C MET A 259 19.99 -2.98 11.15
N GLY A 260 19.78 -3.79 12.20
CA GLY A 260 19.87 -3.37 13.59
C GLY A 260 18.74 -2.43 14.03
N ASP A 261 17.63 -2.44 13.29
CA ASP A 261 16.51 -1.54 13.49
C ASP A 261 15.52 -2.08 14.54
N THR A 262 15.90 -1.97 15.78
CA THR A 262 15.06 -2.45 16.90
C THR A 262 13.86 -1.55 17.15
N TYR A 263 13.96 -0.24 16.82
CA TYR A 263 12.88 0.72 17.05
C TYR A 263 11.67 0.41 16.15
N ARG A 264 11.87 0.37 14.82
CA ARG A 264 10.77 0.06 13.89
C ARG A 264 10.35 -1.40 13.97
N LEU A 265 11.28 -2.34 14.26
CA LEU A 265 10.93 -3.74 14.47
C LEU A 265 9.89 -3.89 15.59
N ASN A 266 10.17 -3.31 16.76
CA ASN A 266 9.26 -3.39 17.90
C ASN A 266 7.90 -2.75 17.65
N ALA A 267 7.86 -1.72 16.84
CA ALA A 267 6.64 -1.04 16.41
C ALA A 267 5.86 -1.81 15.32
N SER A 268 6.53 -2.70 14.58
CA SER A 268 5.97 -3.33 13.39
C SER A 268 5.62 -4.80 13.57
N ILE A 269 6.48 -5.57 14.26
CA ILE A 269 6.36 -7.03 14.35
C ILE A 269 6.58 -7.47 15.81
N LYS A 270 5.72 -8.38 16.28
CA LYS A 270 5.94 -9.14 17.52
C LYS A 270 6.21 -10.60 17.20
N THR A 271 7.16 -11.19 17.91
CA THR A 271 7.35 -12.64 17.89
C THR A 271 6.29 -13.33 18.73
N TYR A 272 6.04 -14.62 18.49
CA TYR A 272 5.08 -15.39 19.29
C TYR A 272 5.44 -15.35 20.79
N ARG A 273 6.73 -15.41 21.13
CA ARG A 273 7.17 -15.28 22.52
C ARG A 273 6.76 -13.94 23.14
N GLN A 274 6.92 -12.84 22.40
CA GLN A 274 6.46 -11.52 22.88
C GLN A 274 4.93 -11.45 23.01
N MET A 275 4.18 -12.17 22.17
CA MET A 275 2.72 -12.30 22.32
C MET A 275 2.38 -13.06 23.60
N GLU A 276 3.07 -14.18 23.90
CA GLU A 276 2.88 -14.93 25.13
C GLU A 276 3.18 -14.10 26.38
N ASP A 277 4.26 -13.31 26.36
CA ASP A 277 4.62 -12.40 27.45
C ASP A 277 3.56 -11.31 27.68
N MET A 278 2.73 -11.01 26.68
CA MET A 278 1.54 -10.14 26.80
C MET A 278 0.25 -10.88 27.14
N GLY A 279 0.31 -12.17 27.47
CA GLY A 279 -0.86 -13.00 27.75
C GLY A 279 -1.65 -13.47 26.53
N ILE A 280 -1.08 -13.38 25.34
CA ILE A 280 -1.72 -13.80 24.08
C ILE A 280 -1.02 -15.06 23.56
N SER A 281 -1.76 -16.16 23.51
CA SER A 281 -1.23 -17.46 23.09
C SER A 281 -2.13 -18.13 22.06
N LEU A 282 -1.69 -19.23 21.46
CA LEU A 282 -2.57 -20.01 20.59
C LEU A 282 -3.69 -20.66 21.40
N SER A 283 -4.89 -20.59 20.85
CA SER A 283 -6.10 -21.18 21.44
C SER A 283 -5.94 -22.69 21.68
N ASN A 284 -6.51 -23.19 22.78
CA ASN A 284 -6.54 -24.61 23.08
C ASN A 284 -7.38 -25.43 22.08
N ALA A 285 -8.23 -24.77 21.30
CA ALA A 285 -9.08 -25.40 20.30
C ALA A 285 -8.34 -25.80 19.01
N ILE A 286 -7.11 -25.30 18.78
CA ILE A 286 -6.34 -25.57 17.56
C ILE A 286 -5.03 -26.30 17.87
N ALA A 287 -4.54 -27.09 16.92
CA ALA A 287 -3.24 -27.75 17.01
C ALA A 287 -2.09 -26.82 16.62
N TYR A 288 -2.31 -25.99 15.60
CA TYR A 288 -1.34 -25.04 15.05
C TYR A 288 -2.06 -23.91 14.33
N MET A 289 -1.35 -22.80 14.10
CA MET A 289 -1.80 -21.69 13.26
C MET A 289 -1.13 -21.78 11.89
N PRO A 290 -1.89 -22.03 10.82
CA PRO A 290 -1.33 -22.12 9.47
C PRO A 290 -0.87 -20.73 8.97
N ASP A 291 0.06 -20.73 8.00
CA ASP A 291 0.62 -19.53 7.36
C ASP A 291 1.15 -18.50 8.36
N ASN A 292 1.65 -18.94 9.49
CA ASN A 292 2.27 -18.09 10.50
C ASN A 292 3.67 -18.61 10.83
N ALA A 293 4.67 -17.77 10.61
CA ALA A 293 6.09 -18.07 10.87
C ALA A 293 6.53 -17.71 12.30
N GLY A 294 5.60 -17.60 13.24
CA GLY A 294 5.86 -17.17 14.61
C GLY A 294 5.92 -15.65 14.77
N TYR A 295 5.40 -14.91 13.81
CA TYR A 295 5.41 -13.45 13.78
C TYR A 295 4.00 -12.89 13.62
N PHE A 296 3.75 -11.74 14.26
CA PHE A 296 2.46 -11.05 14.28
C PHE A 296 2.64 -9.59 13.89
N SER A 297 1.79 -9.10 12.98
CA SER A 297 1.79 -7.70 12.60
C SER A 297 1.34 -6.83 13.78
N TRP A 298 2.25 -5.97 14.28
CA TRP A 298 1.97 -5.03 15.36
C TRP A 298 1.64 -3.64 14.84
N LYS A 299 2.17 -3.26 13.70
CA LYS A 299 1.96 -1.96 13.06
C LYS A 299 0.48 -1.66 12.79
N TYR A 300 -0.30 -2.70 12.49
CA TYR A 300 -1.73 -2.62 12.16
C TYR A 300 -2.63 -3.12 13.29
N ARG A 301 -2.16 -3.03 14.54
CA ARG A 301 -3.01 -3.38 15.67
C ARG A 301 -4.21 -2.44 15.79
N VAL A 302 -5.31 -2.96 16.27
CA VAL A 302 -6.54 -2.22 16.53
C VAL A 302 -6.75 -2.13 18.02
N TYR A 303 -7.05 -0.94 18.53
CA TYR A 303 -7.38 -0.77 19.94
C TYR A 303 -8.86 -1.13 20.19
N GLU A 304 -9.12 -1.77 21.33
CA GLU A 304 -10.49 -2.17 21.73
C GLU A 304 -11.46 -0.98 21.74
N ALA A 305 -10.96 0.19 22.19
CA ALA A 305 -11.75 1.42 22.25
C ALA A 305 -12.17 1.97 20.88
N ASP A 306 -11.48 1.58 19.80
CA ASP A 306 -11.75 2.06 18.45
C ASP A 306 -12.75 1.18 17.69
N VAL A 307 -13.14 0.02 18.25
CA VAL A 307 -14.00 -0.92 17.55
C VAL A 307 -15.46 -0.50 17.68
N ILE A 308 -16.08 -0.26 16.53
CA ILE A 308 -17.48 0.18 16.43
C ILE A 308 -18.45 -1.00 16.50
N ASN A 309 -18.07 -2.12 15.88
CA ASN A 309 -18.93 -3.31 15.78
C ASN A 309 -18.08 -4.59 15.82
N TYR A 310 -18.29 -5.37 16.87
CA TYR A 310 -17.55 -6.60 17.14
C TYR A 310 -17.67 -7.67 16.03
N TRP A 311 -18.81 -7.77 15.38
CA TRP A 311 -19.05 -8.80 14.36
C TRP A 311 -18.21 -8.63 13.09
N TRP A 312 -17.81 -7.37 12.77
CA TRP A 312 -17.16 -7.06 11.51
C TRP A 312 -15.86 -6.27 11.70
N LEU A 313 -15.36 -6.17 12.94
CA LEU A 313 -14.17 -5.37 13.26
C LEU A 313 -14.21 -4.01 12.53
N ARG A 314 -15.31 -3.28 12.69
CA ARG A 314 -15.44 -1.97 12.08
C ARG A 314 -14.74 -0.95 12.95
N CYS A 315 -13.82 -0.23 12.33
CA CYS A 315 -12.93 0.71 12.98
C CYS A 315 -12.92 2.02 12.19
N PRO A 316 -12.93 3.19 12.81
CA PRO A 316 -12.87 4.48 12.12
C PRO A 316 -11.45 4.84 11.65
N ASN A 317 -10.48 3.96 11.82
CA ASN A 317 -9.09 4.25 11.48
C ASN A 317 -8.91 4.58 9.99
N ASN A 318 -8.28 5.71 9.70
CA ASN A 318 -8.01 6.20 8.34
C ASN A 318 -7.04 5.30 7.57
N THR A 319 -7.15 5.29 6.25
CA THR A 319 -6.16 4.69 5.37
C THR A 319 -5.25 5.76 4.80
N ARG A 320 -3.95 5.71 5.13
CA ARG A 320 -2.94 6.63 4.62
C ARG A 320 -2.60 6.27 3.18
N ALA A 321 -2.80 7.20 2.26
CA ALA A 321 -2.47 7.00 0.85
C ALA A 321 -0.98 7.25 0.57
N MET A 322 -0.40 8.22 1.26
CA MET A 322 1.02 8.56 1.16
C MET A 322 1.47 9.31 2.43
N ARG A 323 2.66 8.98 2.88
CA ARG A 323 3.35 9.64 4.00
C ARG A 323 4.60 10.38 3.54
N TYR A 324 5.03 11.37 4.30
CA TYR A 324 6.22 12.16 4.00
C TYR A 324 7.52 11.33 3.92
N ALA A 325 7.62 10.24 4.68
CA ALA A 325 8.72 9.29 4.54
C ALA A 325 8.81 8.71 3.11
N GLU A 326 7.68 8.42 2.44
CA GLU A 326 7.70 7.98 1.04
C GLU A 326 8.24 9.08 0.12
N VAL A 327 7.86 10.34 0.36
CA VAL A 327 8.39 11.49 -0.40
C VAL A 327 9.91 11.58 -0.26
N LEU A 328 10.44 11.50 0.97
CA LEU A 328 11.87 11.52 1.23
C LEU A 328 12.62 10.39 0.53
N LEU A 329 12.08 9.17 0.57
CA LEU A 329 12.74 7.99 -0.02
C LEU A 329 12.64 7.97 -1.54
N LEU A 330 11.57 8.48 -2.14
CA LEU A 330 11.49 8.72 -3.59
C LEU A 330 12.45 9.82 -4.03
N ALA A 331 12.58 10.91 -3.24
CA ALA A 331 13.52 11.98 -3.51
C ALA A 331 14.98 11.51 -3.36
N ALA A 332 15.26 10.62 -2.41
CA ALA A 332 16.57 9.99 -2.24
C ALA A 332 16.96 9.15 -3.46
N GLU A 333 16.05 8.27 -3.91
CA GLU A 333 16.25 7.48 -5.12
C GLU A 333 16.49 8.37 -6.35
N ALA A 334 15.62 9.34 -6.57
CA ALA A 334 15.72 10.25 -7.71
C ALA A 334 17.02 11.07 -7.66
N SER A 335 17.43 11.55 -6.49
CA SER A 335 18.68 12.30 -6.31
C SER A 335 19.89 11.45 -6.59
N LEU A 336 19.93 10.21 -6.09
CA LEU A 336 21.03 9.28 -6.35
C LEU A 336 21.15 8.95 -7.84
N GLN A 337 20.05 8.64 -8.49
CA GLN A 337 19.99 8.30 -9.90
C GLN A 337 20.30 9.51 -10.82
N SER A 338 20.12 10.73 -10.32
CA SER A 338 20.53 11.97 -10.98
C SER A 338 21.96 12.40 -10.66
N GLY A 339 22.73 11.56 -9.95
CA GLY A 339 24.16 11.81 -9.65
C GLY A 339 24.41 12.66 -8.40
N ASN A 340 23.39 12.94 -7.57
CA ASN A 340 23.53 13.72 -6.34
C ASN A 340 23.45 12.81 -5.09
N ALA A 341 24.50 12.03 -4.86
CA ALA A 341 24.58 11.10 -3.74
C ALA A 341 24.52 11.78 -2.35
N SER A 342 25.09 12.98 -2.23
CA SER A 342 25.04 13.72 -0.96
C SER A 342 23.61 14.12 -0.57
N LYS A 343 22.82 14.57 -1.54
CA LYS A 343 21.41 14.91 -1.33
C LYS A 343 20.59 13.67 -0.99
N ALA A 344 20.84 12.58 -1.71
CA ALA A 344 20.22 11.29 -1.41
C ALA A 344 20.49 10.84 0.03
N ALA A 345 21.76 10.92 0.48
CA ALA A 345 22.13 10.60 1.85
C ALA A 345 21.40 11.49 2.88
N GLY A 346 21.24 12.78 2.58
CA GLY A 346 20.49 13.70 3.44
C GLY A 346 19.05 13.24 3.68
N TYR A 347 18.36 12.79 2.63
CA TYR A 347 16.97 12.33 2.74
C TYR A 347 16.86 10.97 3.46
N VAL A 348 17.72 10.02 3.14
CA VAL A 348 17.76 8.72 3.82
C VAL A 348 18.07 8.92 5.30
N ASN A 349 19.04 9.76 5.64
CA ASN A 349 19.46 9.99 7.03
C ASN A 349 18.38 10.66 7.87
N LYS A 350 17.49 11.47 7.29
CA LYS A 350 16.30 11.96 8.01
C LYS A 350 15.40 10.80 8.49
N VAL A 351 15.16 9.82 7.62
CA VAL A 351 14.35 8.65 7.96
C VAL A 351 15.06 7.79 9.01
N ARG A 352 16.38 7.60 8.86
CA ARG A 352 17.20 6.83 9.79
C ARG A 352 17.31 7.48 11.17
N ASP A 353 17.39 8.80 11.23
CA ASP A 353 17.42 9.54 12.49
C ASP A 353 16.14 9.29 13.31
N ARG A 354 14.96 9.40 12.68
CA ARG A 354 13.69 9.05 13.33
C ARG A 354 13.66 7.58 13.77
N ALA A 355 14.26 6.68 12.98
CA ALA A 355 14.39 5.26 13.29
C ALA A 355 15.49 4.95 14.32
N GLN A 356 16.16 5.96 14.84
CA GLN A 356 17.27 5.83 15.81
C GLN A 356 18.46 5.02 15.25
N LEU A 357 18.66 5.06 13.93
CA LEU A 357 19.76 4.39 13.25
C LEU A 357 20.92 5.36 12.95
N PRO A 358 22.16 4.88 12.95
CA PRO A 358 23.30 5.69 12.55
C PRO A 358 23.16 6.24 11.14
N ALA A 359 23.60 7.48 10.93
CA ALA A 359 23.65 8.09 9.62
C ALA A 359 24.62 7.35 8.68
N LEU A 360 24.28 7.29 7.38
CA LEU A 360 25.14 6.76 6.33
C LEU A 360 25.97 7.90 5.72
N GLY A 361 27.28 7.71 5.59
CA GLY A 361 28.14 8.69 4.92
C GLY A 361 27.95 8.71 3.42
N ASN A 362 27.83 7.54 2.83
CA ASN A 362 27.51 7.32 1.41
C ASN A 362 26.27 6.42 1.33
N VAL A 363 25.43 6.68 0.35
CA VAL A 363 24.20 5.94 0.14
C VAL A 363 24.22 5.30 -1.23
N SER A 364 24.01 3.99 -1.28
CA SER A 364 23.77 3.19 -2.50
C SER A 364 22.29 3.00 -2.78
N MET A 365 21.97 2.48 -3.94
CA MET A 365 20.60 2.09 -4.27
C MET A 365 20.09 0.97 -3.34
N ASP A 366 20.95 0.05 -2.93
CA ASP A 366 20.60 -1.03 -2.01
C ASP A 366 20.26 -0.49 -0.62
N ASP A 367 20.95 0.55 -0.15
CA ASP A 367 20.62 1.21 1.13
C ASP A 367 19.23 1.86 1.04
N ILE A 368 18.91 2.54 -0.07
CA ILE A 368 17.59 3.14 -0.29
C ILE A 368 16.49 2.07 -0.35
N LYS A 369 16.73 0.98 -1.06
CA LYS A 369 15.78 -0.14 -1.16
C LYS A 369 15.49 -0.76 0.23
N LYS A 370 16.53 -0.99 1.03
CA LYS A 370 16.41 -1.52 2.39
C LYS A 370 15.66 -0.55 3.30
N GLU A 371 16.06 0.72 3.29
CA GLU A 371 15.42 1.75 4.10
C GLU A 371 13.94 1.88 3.76
N LYS A 372 13.61 1.92 2.46
CA LYS A 372 12.22 2.02 1.97
C LYS A 372 11.39 0.81 2.38
N ARG A 373 11.95 -0.40 2.30
CA ARG A 373 11.28 -1.63 2.72
C ARG A 373 10.86 -1.56 4.19
N LEU A 374 11.79 -1.21 5.09
CA LEU A 374 11.54 -1.20 6.54
C LEU A 374 10.63 -0.05 6.94
N GLU A 375 10.84 1.12 6.38
CA GLU A 375 10.05 2.31 6.68
C GLU A 375 8.59 2.15 6.26
N LEU A 376 8.37 1.70 5.03
CA LEU A 376 7.04 1.54 4.43
C LEU A 376 6.56 0.08 4.46
N TRP A 377 7.09 -0.71 5.40
CA TRP A 377 6.71 -2.10 5.56
C TRP A 377 5.19 -2.24 5.66
N MET A 378 4.61 -3.12 4.82
CA MET A 378 3.17 -3.39 4.70
C MET A 378 2.30 -2.20 4.26
N GLU A 379 2.85 -1.11 3.73
CA GLU A 379 2.07 0.04 3.25
C GLU A 379 1.76 -0.01 1.74
N GLY A 380 1.92 -1.18 1.13
CA GLY A 380 1.54 -1.42 -0.26
C GLY A 380 2.54 -0.94 -1.32
N CYS A 381 3.74 -0.52 -0.93
CA CYS A 381 4.76 -0.04 -1.86
C CYS A 381 5.66 -1.16 -2.40
N ARG A 382 5.97 -2.17 -1.58
CA ARG A 382 7.02 -3.16 -1.81
C ARG A 382 6.91 -3.91 -3.14
N TYR A 383 5.71 -4.40 -3.50
CA TYR A 383 5.52 -5.15 -4.76
C TYR A 383 5.84 -4.30 -6.00
N GLN A 384 5.29 -3.09 -6.07
CA GLN A 384 5.55 -2.17 -7.18
C GLN A 384 7.04 -1.77 -7.27
N ASP A 385 7.69 -1.59 -6.12
CA ASP A 385 9.11 -1.31 -6.04
C ASP A 385 9.96 -2.48 -6.56
N LEU A 386 9.66 -3.72 -6.16
CA LEU A 386 10.36 -4.91 -6.65
C LEU A 386 10.23 -5.05 -8.17
N ILE A 387 9.05 -4.78 -8.73
CA ILE A 387 8.83 -4.84 -10.18
C ILE A 387 9.67 -3.79 -10.90
N ARG A 388 9.57 -2.50 -10.50
CA ARG A 388 10.24 -1.40 -11.20
C ARG A 388 11.76 -1.41 -11.03
N TRP A 389 12.28 -2.02 -9.95
CA TRP A 389 13.72 -2.23 -9.75
C TRP A 389 14.24 -3.47 -10.47
N GLY A 390 13.38 -4.37 -10.95
CA GLY A 390 13.75 -5.62 -11.58
C GLY A 390 14.15 -6.73 -10.61
N ASP A 391 13.84 -6.58 -9.33
CA ASP A 391 14.23 -7.51 -8.26
C ASP A 391 13.19 -8.63 -8.02
N ALA A 392 11.98 -8.48 -8.55
CA ALA A 392 10.84 -9.37 -8.25
C ALA A 392 11.11 -10.83 -8.59
N ALA A 393 11.71 -11.11 -9.74
CA ALA A 393 12.00 -12.48 -10.16
C ALA A 393 12.97 -13.21 -9.21
N THR A 394 13.88 -12.49 -8.58
CA THR A 394 14.82 -13.05 -7.59
C THR A 394 14.17 -13.19 -6.21
N VAL A 395 13.53 -12.11 -5.75
CA VAL A 395 12.99 -12.04 -4.38
C VAL A 395 11.76 -12.92 -4.20
N LEU A 396 10.90 -13.00 -5.21
CA LEU A 396 9.58 -13.66 -5.12
C LEU A 396 9.53 -15.06 -5.75
N ALA A 397 10.64 -15.57 -6.30
CA ALA A 397 10.67 -16.84 -7.04
C ALA A 397 10.11 -18.04 -6.26
N LYS A 398 10.36 -18.08 -4.95
CA LYS A 398 9.97 -19.20 -4.08
C LYS A 398 8.70 -18.95 -3.26
N ARG A 399 8.02 -17.82 -3.48
CA ARG A 399 6.81 -17.49 -2.71
C ARG A 399 5.74 -18.57 -2.83
N GLY A 400 5.25 -19.06 -1.69
CA GLY A 400 4.19 -20.06 -1.63
C GLY A 400 4.63 -21.49 -1.92
N GLN A 401 5.92 -21.75 -2.19
CA GLN A 401 6.43 -23.12 -2.33
C GLN A 401 6.52 -23.85 -0.99
N GLU A 402 6.83 -23.11 0.07
CA GLU A 402 6.80 -23.58 1.46
C GLU A 402 5.90 -22.66 2.28
N ARG A 403 5.15 -23.22 3.21
CA ARG A 403 4.24 -22.47 4.07
C ARG A 403 4.52 -22.79 5.53
N PRO A 404 4.61 -21.77 6.39
CA PRO A 404 4.88 -22.00 7.81
C PRO A 404 3.61 -22.41 8.56
N ALA A 405 3.81 -23.17 9.65
CA ALA A 405 2.79 -23.46 10.65
C ALA A 405 3.36 -23.26 12.05
N LEU A 406 2.75 -22.38 12.83
CA LEU A 406 3.14 -22.09 14.21
C LEU A 406 2.42 -23.03 15.18
N TYR A 407 3.17 -23.72 16.03
CA TYR A 407 2.67 -24.59 17.09
C TYR A 407 2.67 -23.90 18.46
N LYS A 408 1.92 -24.44 19.41
CA LYS A 408 1.77 -23.89 20.78
C LYS A 408 3.09 -23.78 21.55
N ASP A 409 4.03 -24.66 21.29
CA ASP A 409 5.36 -24.65 21.89
C ASP A 409 6.31 -23.62 21.27
N GLY A 410 5.79 -22.77 20.36
CA GLY A 410 6.57 -21.78 19.62
C GLY A 410 7.37 -22.33 18.45
N ARG A 411 7.35 -23.64 18.24
CA ARG A 411 7.99 -24.27 17.08
C ARG A 411 7.26 -23.87 15.79
N VAL A 412 8.02 -23.59 14.75
CA VAL A 412 7.52 -23.38 13.39
C VAL A 412 7.91 -24.56 12.53
N SER A 413 6.93 -25.20 11.91
CA SER A 413 7.12 -26.20 10.86
C SER A 413 7.00 -25.50 9.50
N TRP A 414 7.83 -25.91 8.57
CA TRP A 414 7.79 -25.50 7.16
C TRP A 414 7.27 -26.65 6.30
N ASP A 415 6.42 -27.51 6.88
CA ASP A 415 5.83 -28.66 6.21
C ASP A 415 4.82 -28.15 5.16
N GLU A 416 5.21 -28.15 3.97
CA GLU A 416 4.88 -29.06 2.91
C GLU A 416 3.46 -28.93 2.34
N GLN A 417 3.02 -27.72 2.08
CA GLN A 417 2.17 -27.59 0.91
C GLN A 417 3.10 -27.30 -0.27
N LYS A 418 3.81 -28.33 -0.73
CA LYS A 418 4.67 -28.25 -1.91
C LYS A 418 3.78 -28.05 -3.14
N ASN A 419 3.56 -26.81 -3.49
CA ASN A 419 2.95 -26.45 -4.76
C ASN A 419 4.07 -26.04 -5.72
N ALA A 420 4.56 -26.95 -6.54
CA ALA A 420 5.60 -26.70 -7.53
C ALA A 420 5.18 -25.61 -8.55
N SER A 421 3.89 -25.32 -8.69
CA SER A 421 3.38 -24.25 -9.54
C SER A 421 3.38 -22.87 -8.86
N ALA A 422 3.54 -22.82 -7.53
CA ALA A 422 3.61 -21.57 -6.77
C ALA A 422 4.90 -20.80 -7.05
N GLY A 423 4.85 -19.50 -6.76
CA GLY A 423 5.96 -18.57 -6.91
C GLY A 423 5.82 -17.65 -8.12
N PHE A 424 6.54 -16.55 -8.03
CA PHE A 424 6.61 -15.55 -9.07
C PHE A 424 7.22 -16.16 -10.35
N LYS A 425 6.59 -15.91 -11.48
CA LYS A 425 7.05 -16.34 -12.81
C LYS A 425 7.37 -15.11 -13.63
N SER A 426 8.66 -14.95 -13.96
CA SER A 426 9.12 -13.88 -14.83
C SER A 426 8.47 -13.99 -16.21
N GLY A 427 8.14 -12.84 -16.79
CA GLY A 427 7.37 -12.75 -18.02
C GLY A 427 5.86 -12.89 -17.86
N LYS A 428 5.39 -13.13 -16.64
CA LYS A 428 3.97 -13.22 -16.32
C LYS A 428 3.56 -12.28 -15.17
N HIS A 429 4.19 -12.44 -14.01
CA HIS A 429 3.71 -11.83 -12.77
C HIS A 429 4.25 -10.41 -12.53
N GLU A 430 5.05 -9.85 -13.45
CA GLU A 430 5.38 -8.43 -13.46
C GLU A 430 4.15 -7.55 -13.71
N LEU A 431 3.13 -8.11 -14.39
CA LEU A 431 1.87 -7.44 -14.64
C LEU A 431 0.72 -8.34 -14.20
N LEU A 432 -0.26 -7.76 -13.52
CA LEU A 432 -1.52 -8.44 -13.22
C LEU A 432 -2.33 -8.63 -14.50
N PRO A 433 -3.16 -9.68 -14.58
CA PRO A 433 -4.02 -9.89 -15.73
C PRO A 433 -5.10 -8.80 -15.83
N PHE A 434 -5.52 -8.49 -17.02
CA PHE A 434 -6.82 -7.87 -17.22
C PHE A 434 -7.92 -8.88 -16.86
N PRO A 435 -9.00 -8.45 -16.18
CA PRO A 435 -10.06 -9.36 -15.76
C PRO A 435 -10.65 -10.13 -16.93
N ALA A 436 -10.84 -11.44 -16.79
CA ALA A 436 -11.42 -12.28 -17.85
C ALA A 436 -12.80 -11.76 -18.30
N THR A 437 -13.58 -11.17 -17.39
CA THR A 437 -14.86 -10.54 -17.74
C THR A 437 -14.72 -9.35 -18.70
N GLU A 438 -13.65 -8.57 -18.58
CA GLU A 438 -13.33 -7.48 -19.52
C GLU A 438 -12.89 -8.06 -20.87
N MET A 439 -11.95 -9.01 -20.86
CA MET A 439 -11.45 -9.67 -22.08
C MET A 439 -12.56 -10.38 -22.88
N ASN A 440 -13.58 -10.88 -22.18
CA ASN A 440 -14.71 -11.57 -22.84
C ASN A 440 -15.61 -10.62 -23.62
N VAL A 441 -15.80 -9.39 -23.15
CA VAL A 441 -16.69 -8.41 -23.81
C VAL A 441 -15.92 -7.45 -24.71
N ASN A 442 -14.70 -7.08 -24.37
CA ASN A 442 -13.88 -6.14 -25.12
C ASN A 442 -12.84 -6.88 -25.97
N LYS A 443 -13.20 -7.14 -27.22
CA LYS A 443 -12.34 -7.89 -28.16
C LYS A 443 -11.20 -7.08 -28.77
N ASN A 444 -11.14 -5.78 -28.49
CA ASN A 444 -10.04 -4.91 -28.92
C ASN A 444 -8.84 -4.97 -27.95
N MET A 445 -9.01 -5.56 -26.77
CA MET A 445 -7.93 -5.73 -25.81
C MET A 445 -7.12 -7.00 -26.06
N THR A 446 -5.85 -6.90 -25.76
CA THR A 446 -4.91 -8.03 -25.67
C THR A 446 -4.51 -8.23 -24.21
N GLN A 447 -4.54 -9.48 -23.75
CA GLN A 447 -4.17 -9.86 -22.38
C GLN A 447 -2.65 -9.67 -22.15
N ASN A 448 -2.28 -9.43 -20.90
CA ASN A 448 -0.89 -9.37 -20.49
C ASN A 448 -0.18 -10.71 -20.70
N PRO A 449 1.15 -10.71 -20.95
CA PRO A 449 1.91 -11.93 -21.22
C PRO A 449 1.74 -12.99 -20.12
N GLY A 450 1.57 -14.24 -20.53
CA GLY A 450 1.49 -15.39 -19.63
C GLY A 450 0.11 -15.64 -18.97
N TRP A 451 -0.90 -14.79 -19.29
CA TRP A 451 -2.24 -14.92 -18.71
C TRP A 451 -3.30 -15.42 -19.69
#